data_e037abcd1e7e442324d4f1e9be1382b6
#
_entry.id   e037abcd1e7e442324d4f1e9be1382b6
#
_cell.length_a   1.000
_cell.length_b   1.000
_cell.length_c   1.000
_cell.angle_alpha   90.00
_cell.angle_beta   90.00
_cell.angle_gamma   90.00
#
_symmetry.space_group_name_H-M   'P 1'
#
loop_
_entity.id
_entity.type
_entity.pdbx_description
1 polymer ?
#
loop_
_entity_poly.entity_id
_entity_poly.type
_entity_poly.pdbx_seq_one_letter_code
_entity_poly.pdbx_strand_id
1 'polypeptide(L)'
;MFAVNTLAPYLLTALIETPRRLVYLSSGLHRSGDASLHDLEWRDRAWSGGQAYADSKLHDALIAFAAARRWPAVRSNALEPGWVPTKMGGKGAPDDLAAGAATQCWLAVSEEAAAQVSGEYFYHQQLREPLAAVRDEAVQERLLAACARLSGVKFPV
;
A
#
# COMPACT_ATOMS: atom_id res chain seq x y z
N MET A 1 -4.95 -12.12 -7.19
CA MET A 1 -4.54 -10.74 -6.90
C MET A 1 -4.70 -10.44 -5.40
N PHE A 2 -5.90 -10.47 -4.84
CA PHE A 2 -6.16 -10.14 -3.43
C PHE A 2 -5.28 -10.91 -2.43
N ALA A 3 -5.18 -12.24 -2.54
CA ALA A 3 -4.39 -13.05 -1.61
C ALA A 3 -2.91 -12.64 -1.53
N VAL A 4 -2.29 -12.33 -2.68
CA VAL A 4 -0.86 -12.01 -2.74
C VAL A 4 -0.57 -10.53 -2.48
N ASN A 5 -1.39 -9.63 -3.04
CA ASN A 5 -1.12 -8.19 -2.99
C ASN A 5 -1.78 -7.48 -1.81
N THR A 6 -2.75 -8.10 -1.13
CA THR A 6 -3.47 -7.49 -0.01
C THR A 6 -3.35 -8.32 1.27
N LEU A 7 -3.80 -9.59 1.20
CA LEU A 7 -3.85 -10.42 2.39
C LEU A 7 -2.45 -10.80 2.89
N ALA A 8 -1.50 -11.07 2.00
CA ALA A 8 -0.13 -11.36 2.40
C ALA A 8 0.57 -10.15 3.05
N PRO A 9 0.56 -8.92 2.48
CA PRO A 9 1.07 -7.73 3.17
C PRO A 9 0.39 -7.48 4.52
N TYR A 10 -0.94 -7.66 4.61
CA TYR A 10 -1.65 -7.59 5.88
C TYR A 10 -1.12 -8.59 6.90
N LEU A 11 -0.98 -9.87 6.52
CA LEU A 11 -0.50 -10.93 7.40
C LEU A 11 0.95 -10.72 7.83
N LEU A 12 1.82 -10.33 6.90
CA LEU A 12 3.21 -10.00 7.20
C LEU A 12 3.27 -8.88 8.24
N THR A 13 2.50 -7.81 8.03
CA THR A 13 2.45 -6.69 8.98
C THR A 13 1.92 -7.12 10.34
N ALA A 14 0.87 -7.95 10.37
CA ALA A 14 0.23 -8.38 11.61
C ALA A 14 1.07 -9.38 12.44
N LEU A 15 1.96 -10.13 11.80
CA LEU A 15 2.67 -11.27 12.42
C LEU A 15 4.16 -11.01 12.67
N ILE A 16 4.77 -10.01 12.04
CA ILE A 16 6.18 -9.68 12.30
C ILE A 16 6.30 -8.96 13.65
N GLU A 17 7.47 -9.08 14.28
CA GLU A 17 7.85 -8.19 15.37
C GLU A 17 7.76 -6.73 14.90
N THR A 18 7.17 -5.85 15.71
CA THR A 18 6.91 -4.46 15.33
C THR A 18 8.18 -3.75 14.89
N PRO A 19 8.32 -3.40 13.59
CA PRO A 19 9.54 -2.78 13.08
C PRO A 19 9.53 -1.26 13.33
N ARG A 20 10.68 -0.62 13.15
CA ARG A 20 10.75 0.84 13.22
C ARG A 20 10.14 1.53 12.00
N ARG A 21 10.14 0.85 10.85
CA ARG A 21 9.68 1.40 9.54
C ARG A 21 8.93 0.33 8.75
N LEU A 22 7.86 0.76 8.10
CA LEU A 22 7.08 -0.01 7.14
C LEU A 22 6.96 0.80 5.84
N VAL A 23 7.26 0.16 4.73
CA VAL A 23 7.19 0.77 3.41
C VAL A 23 6.35 -0.09 2.49
N TYR A 24 5.19 0.42 2.06
CA TYR A 24 4.25 -0.28 1.20
C TYR A 24 4.36 0.20 -0.23
N LEU A 25 4.62 -0.73 -1.16
CA LEU A 25 4.65 -0.43 -2.59
C LEU A 25 3.24 -0.45 -3.17
N SER A 26 2.68 0.73 -3.34
CA SER A 26 1.44 0.97 -4.04
C SER A 26 1.70 1.25 -5.54
N SER A 27 0.84 1.97 -6.19
CA SER A 27 0.91 2.39 -7.61
C SER A 27 0.04 3.62 -7.82
N GLY A 28 0.33 4.45 -8.81
CA GLY A 28 -0.57 5.52 -9.25
C GLY A 28 -1.98 5.02 -9.58
N LEU A 29 -2.11 3.75 -9.96
CA LEU A 29 -3.40 3.11 -10.23
C LEU A 29 -4.29 2.92 -8.99
N HIS A 30 -3.77 3.08 -7.77
CA HIS A 30 -4.59 3.06 -6.55
C HIS A 30 -5.75 4.06 -6.60
N ARG A 31 -5.60 5.14 -7.37
CA ARG A 31 -6.63 6.17 -7.56
C ARG A 31 -7.89 5.67 -8.26
N SER A 32 -7.79 4.57 -9.01
CA SER A 32 -8.90 3.88 -9.67
C SER A 32 -9.40 2.67 -8.88
N GLY A 33 -8.86 2.41 -7.69
CA GLY A 33 -9.28 1.32 -6.82
C GLY A 33 -10.67 1.57 -6.23
N ASP A 34 -11.39 0.48 -5.97
CA ASP A 34 -12.74 0.53 -5.39
C ASP A 34 -12.69 0.67 -3.87
N ALA A 35 -12.91 1.88 -3.37
CA ALA A 35 -12.96 2.18 -1.93
C ALA A 35 -14.21 1.65 -1.22
N SER A 36 -15.21 1.13 -1.95
CA SER A 36 -16.36 0.44 -1.33
C SER A 36 -15.95 -0.86 -0.66
N LEU A 37 -14.84 -1.46 -1.13
CA LEU A 37 -14.32 -2.76 -0.72
C LEU A 37 -15.31 -3.91 -0.97
N HIS A 38 -16.21 -3.71 -1.95
CA HIS A 38 -17.17 -4.73 -2.34
C HIS A 38 -16.45 -5.85 -3.09
N ASP A 39 -16.77 -7.11 -2.72
CA ASP A 39 -16.27 -8.32 -3.38
C ASP A 39 -14.73 -8.34 -3.54
N LEU A 40 -14.01 -8.24 -2.42
CA LEU A 40 -12.54 -8.27 -2.37
C LEU A 40 -11.92 -9.52 -3.04
N GLU A 41 -12.66 -10.64 -3.01
CA GLU A 41 -12.21 -11.90 -3.58
C GLU A 41 -12.64 -12.11 -5.04
N TRP A 42 -13.35 -11.16 -5.65
CA TRP A 42 -13.86 -11.26 -7.03
C TRP A 42 -14.73 -12.48 -7.29
N ARG A 43 -15.66 -12.75 -6.40
CA ARG A 43 -16.58 -13.90 -6.48
C ARG A 43 -17.83 -13.60 -7.28
N ASP A 44 -18.33 -12.36 -7.18
CA ASP A 44 -19.64 -11.95 -7.70
C ASP A 44 -19.53 -11.07 -8.96
N ARG A 45 -18.44 -10.36 -9.14
CA ARG A 45 -18.20 -9.48 -10.30
C ARG A 45 -17.32 -10.13 -11.36
N ALA A 46 -17.50 -9.73 -12.63
CA ALA A 46 -16.66 -10.19 -13.73
C ALA A 46 -15.20 -9.82 -13.52
N TRP A 47 -14.30 -10.78 -13.73
CA TRP A 47 -12.86 -10.56 -13.53
C TRP A 47 -12.30 -9.48 -14.44
N SER A 48 -11.62 -8.51 -13.85
CA SER A 48 -10.81 -7.50 -14.54
C SER A 48 -9.44 -7.41 -13.86
N GLY A 49 -8.40 -7.86 -14.56
CA GLY A 49 -7.04 -7.86 -14.00
C GLY A 49 -6.54 -6.45 -13.66
N GLY A 50 -6.86 -5.44 -14.50
CA GLY A 50 -6.51 -4.04 -14.26
C GLY A 50 -7.20 -3.46 -13.02
N GLN A 51 -8.51 -3.72 -12.85
CA GLN A 51 -9.25 -3.26 -11.68
C GLN A 51 -8.79 -3.99 -10.41
N ALA A 52 -8.58 -5.32 -10.49
CA ALA A 52 -8.10 -6.09 -9.34
C ALA A 52 -6.70 -5.64 -8.89
N TYR A 53 -5.85 -5.22 -9.82
CA TYR A 53 -4.56 -4.61 -9.51
C TYR A 53 -4.75 -3.24 -8.84
N ALA A 54 -5.57 -2.36 -9.42
CA ALA A 54 -5.86 -1.04 -8.86
C ALA A 54 -6.43 -1.14 -7.42
N ASP A 55 -7.39 -2.05 -7.21
CA ASP A 55 -7.95 -2.34 -5.89
C ASP A 55 -6.84 -2.77 -4.91
N SER A 56 -5.98 -3.71 -5.32
CA SER A 56 -4.91 -4.20 -4.46
C SER A 56 -3.93 -3.09 -4.08
N LYS A 57 -3.65 -2.14 -4.97
CA LYS A 57 -2.76 -1.01 -4.71
C LYS A 57 -3.39 0.08 -3.84
N LEU A 58 -4.71 0.23 -3.89
CA LEU A 58 -5.46 0.99 -2.90
C LEU A 58 -5.38 0.32 -1.51
N HIS A 59 -5.52 -1.00 -1.45
CA HIS A 59 -5.43 -1.74 -0.19
C HIS A 59 -4.05 -1.61 0.46
N ASP A 60 -2.96 -1.65 -0.30
CA ASP A 60 -1.60 -1.42 0.22
C ASP A 60 -1.49 -0.05 0.90
N ALA A 61 -2.02 1.00 0.27
CA ALA A 61 -2.02 2.35 0.85
C ALA A 61 -2.91 2.44 2.11
N LEU A 62 -4.09 1.81 2.10
CA LEU A 62 -4.98 1.74 3.26
C LEU A 62 -4.31 1.04 4.46
N ILE A 63 -3.62 -0.09 4.24
CA ILE A 63 -2.90 -0.81 5.30
C ILE A 63 -1.75 0.05 5.85
N ALA A 64 -1.01 0.74 4.98
CA ALA A 64 0.08 1.63 5.39
C ALA A 64 -0.41 2.74 6.34
N PHE A 65 -1.51 3.40 5.98
CA PHE A 65 -2.09 4.49 6.77
C PHE A 65 -2.74 3.99 8.07
N ALA A 66 -3.39 2.84 8.02
CA ALA A 66 -3.91 2.18 9.22
C ALA A 66 -2.79 1.81 10.20
N ALA A 67 -1.67 1.26 9.71
CA ALA A 67 -0.50 0.95 10.53
C ALA A 67 0.11 2.22 11.14
N ALA A 68 0.24 3.31 10.37
CA ALA A 68 0.72 4.60 10.87
C ALA A 68 -0.13 5.13 12.03
N ARG A 69 -1.45 5.03 11.91
CA ARG A 69 -2.39 5.49 12.94
C ARG A 69 -2.36 4.62 14.20
N ARG A 70 -2.29 3.29 14.02
CA ARG A 70 -2.33 2.33 15.13
C ARG A 70 -1.00 2.18 15.87
N TRP A 71 0.12 2.44 15.18
CA TRP A 71 1.46 2.30 15.73
C TRP A 71 2.25 3.62 15.66
N PRO A 72 1.98 4.57 16.57
CA PRO A 72 2.60 5.90 16.51
C PRO A 72 4.13 5.90 16.57
N ALA A 73 4.72 4.83 17.10
CA ALA A 73 6.19 4.65 17.15
C ALA A 73 6.78 4.10 15.84
N VAL A 74 5.94 3.66 14.90
CA VAL A 74 6.35 3.08 13.61
C VAL A 74 6.14 4.11 12.50
N ARG A 75 7.16 4.31 11.68
CA ARG A 75 7.03 5.11 10.45
C ARG A 75 6.49 4.24 9.34
N SER A 76 5.20 4.31 9.10
CA SER A 76 4.51 3.54 8.06
C SER A 76 4.05 4.44 6.93
N ASN A 77 4.58 4.20 5.73
CA ASN A 77 4.28 5.03 4.56
C ASN A 77 4.01 4.17 3.34
N ALA A 78 3.27 4.71 2.38
CA ALA A 78 3.06 4.12 1.08
C ALA A 78 3.75 4.94 -0.01
N LEU A 79 4.05 4.30 -1.14
CA LEU A 79 4.63 4.97 -2.30
C LEU A 79 4.18 4.34 -3.62
N GLU A 80 4.32 5.08 -4.69
CA GLU A 80 4.33 4.57 -6.06
C GLU A 80 5.74 4.75 -6.66
N PRO A 81 6.31 3.67 -7.27
CA PRO A 81 7.65 3.73 -7.85
C PRO A 81 7.70 4.40 -9.23
N GLY A 82 6.54 4.71 -9.81
CA GLY A 82 6.42 5.10 -11.22
C GLY A 82 6.20 3.90 -12.15
N TRP A 83 6.14 4.16 -13.45
CA TRP A 83 6.06 3.14 -14.48
C TRP A 83 7.45 2.87 -15.06
N VAL A 84 8.13 1.90 -14.45
CA VAL A 84 9.55 1.60 -14.71
C VAL A 84 9.74 0.39 -15.63
N PRO A 85 10.84 0.32 -16.43
CA PRO A 85 11.07 -0.71 -17.44
C PRO A 85 11.54 -2.04 -16.83
N THR A 86 10.68 -2.63 -16.01
CA THR A 86 10.83 -3.96 -15.43
C THR A 86 10.13 -5.01 -16.31
N LYS A 87 10.22 -6.30 -15.94
CA LYS A 87 9.44 -7.36 -16.60
C LYS A 87 7.94 -7.08 -16.57
N MET A 88 7.42 -6.43 -15.50
CA MET A 88 6.02 -6.05 -15.37
C MET A 88 5.71 -4.79 -16.18
N GLY A 89 6.55 -3.77 -16.09
CA GLY A 89 6.31 -2.48 -16.75
C GLY A 89 6.53 -2.51 -18.26
N GLY A 90 7.34 -3.44 -18.74
CA GLY A 90 7.68 -3.57 -20.15
C GLY A 90 8.76 -2.57 -20.61
N LYS A 91 9.32 -2.83 -21.80
CA LYS A 91 10.44 -2.03 -22.35
C LYS A 91 10.08 -0.58 -22.70
N GLY A 92 8.77 -0.30 -22.86
CA GLY A 92 8.27 1.05 -23.20
C GLY A 92 7.93 1.91 -21.99
N ALA A 93 8.20 1.45 -20.78
CA ALA A 93 7.94 2.23 -19.56
C ALA A 93 8.84 3.48 -19.54
N PRO A 94 8.28 4.68 -19.24
CA PRO A 94 8.98 5.95 -19.43
C PRO A 94 9.89 6.35 -18.27
N ASP A 95 9.67 5.76 -17.07
CA ASP A 95 10.35 6.23 -15.87
C ASP A 95 11.73 5.55 -15.71
N ASP A 96 12.65 6.26 -15.08
CA ASP A 96 13.99 5.75 -14.79
C ASP A 96 13.94 4.64 -13.73
N LEU A 97 14.62 3.52 -13.98
CA LEU A 97 14.63 2.36 -13.10
C LEU A 97 15.27 2.66 -11.73
N ALA A 98 16.33 3.46 -11.70
CA ALA A 98 17.00 3.83 -10.45
C ALA A 98 16.11 4.75 -9.63
N ALA A 99 15.44 5.73 -10.25
CA ALA A 99 14.46 6.57 -9.59
C ALA A 99 13.28 5.74 -9.02
N GLY A 100 12.86 4.69 -9.75
CA GLY A 100 11.82 3.76 -9.29
C GLY A 100 12.19 2.99 -8.03
N ALA A 101 13.48 2.79 -7.75
CA ALA A 101 13.96 2.13 -6.54
C ALA A 101 14.31 3.10 -5.40
N ALA A 102 14.57 4.36 -5.70
CA ALA A 102 15.14 5.32 -4.76
C ALA A 102 14.23 5.62 -3.57
N THR A 103 12.90 5.79 -3.80
CA THR A 103 11.97 6.21 -2.76
C THR A 103 11.82 5.18 -1.64
N GLN A 104 11.67 3.90 -1.97
CA GLN A 104 11.54 2.85 -0.96
C GLN A 104 12.83 2.66 -0.16
N CYS A 105 14.00 2.75 -0.80
CA CYS A 105 15.28 2.71 -0.10
C CYS A 105 15.43 3.90 0.84
N TRP A 106 15.12 5.11 0.36
CA TRP A 106 15.19 6.34 1.14
C TRP A 106 14.25 6.28 2.36
N LEU A 107 12.98 5.88 2.19
CA LEU A 107 12.04 5.71 3.30
C LEU A 107 12.49 4.65 4.30
N ALA A 108 13.17 3.60 3.83
CA ALA A 108 13.59 2.50 4.69
C ALA A 108 14.77 2.88 5.61
N VAL A 109 15.71 3.72 5.15
CA VAL A 109 16.99 3.91 5.87
C VAL A 109 17.39 5.36 6.11
N SER A 110 16.81 6.36 5.42
CA SER A 110 17.25 7.74 5.53
C SER A 110 16.89 8.36 6.88
N GLU A 111 17.83 9.13 7.43
CA GLU A 111 17.63 9.92 8.64
C GLU A 111 17.24 11.39 8.32
N GLU A 112 17.04 11.74 7.06
CA GLU A 112 16.54 13.04 6.64
C GLU A 112 15.14 13.30 7.21
N ALA A 113 14.87 14.52 7.64
CA ALA A 113 13.59 14.89 8.23
C ALA A 113 12.38 14.53 7.34
N ALA A 114 12.52 14.67 6.02
CA ALA A 114 11.47 14.34 5.06
C ALA A 114 11.14 12.84 4.98
N ALA A 115 12.06 11.94 5.37
CA ALA A 115 11.84 10.49 5.45
C ALA A 115 11.35 10.06 6.84
N GLN A 116 11.39 10.94 7.85
CA GLN A 116 11.05 10.63 9.24
C GLN A 116 9.56 10.84 9.55
N VAL A 117 8.71 10.75 8.54
CA VAL A 117 7.26 10.95 8.63
C VAL A 117 6.53 9.61 8.66
N SER A 118 5.24 9.64 9.01
CA SER A 118 4.36 8.46 9.05
C SER A 118 2.97 8.83 8.54
N GLY A 119 2.30 7.89 7.86
CA GLY A 119 0.97 8.14 7.30
C GLY A 119 0.99 9.01 6.05
N GLU A 120 2.06 8.89 5.26
CA GLU A 120 2.22 9.68 4.04
C GLU A 120 2.37 8.80 2.80
N TYR A 121 2.09 9.41 1.64
CA TYR A 121 2.20 8.78 0.33
C TYR A 121 3.25 9.50 -0.51
N PHE A 122 4.11 8.74 -1.19
CA PHE A 122 5.26 9.31 -1.90
C PHE A 122 5.32 8.90 -3.38
N TYR A 123 5.91 9.78 -4.17
CA TYR A 123 6.39 9.53 -5.53
C TYR A 123 7.71 10.24 -5.73
N HIS A 124 8.76 9.50 -6.13
CA HIS A 124 10.12 10.02 -6.33
C HIS A 124 10.61 10.91 -5.15
N GLN A 125 10.49 10.37 -3.91
CA GLN A 125 10.89 11.03 -2.66
C GLN A 125 10.13 12.33 -2.32
N GLN A 126 9.03 12.60 -3.04
CA GLN A 126 8.19 13.76 -2.79
C GLN A 126 6.82 13.33 -2.28
N LEU A 127 6.26 14.11 -1.36
CA LEU A 127 4.89 13.91 -0.88
C LEU A 127 3.91 14.06 -2.04
N ARG A 128 2.96 13.15 -2.09
CA ARG A 128 1.88 13.17 -3.06
C ARG A 128 0.56 12.84 -2.37
N GLU A 129 -0.49 13.60 -2.67
CA GLU A 129 -1.80 13.29 -2.10
C GLU A 129 -2.34 11.99 -2.70
N PRO A 130 -2.69 10.98 -1.85
CA PRO A 130 -3.31 9.75 -2.34
C PRO A 130 -4.79 9.96 -2.68
N LEU A 131 -5.49 8.89 -3.09
CA LEU A 131 -6.95 8.89 -3.13
C LEU A 131 -7.51 9.25 -1.74
N ALA A 132 -8.48 10.14 -1.65
CA ALA A 132 -9.03 10.61 -0.37
C ALA A 132 -9.47 9.48 0.57
N ALA A 133 -9.99 8.38 0.02
CA ALA A 133 -10.37 7.19 0.78
C ALA A 133 -9.23 6.57 1.59
N VAL A 134 -7.96 6.80 1.21
CA VAL A 134 -6.79 6.29 1.95
C VAL A 134 -6.69 6.92 3.33
N ARG A 135 -7.11 8.19 3.48
CA ARG A 135 -7.13 8.91 4.75
C ARG A 135 -8.41 8.67 5.57
N ASP A 136 -9.40 7.99 5.00
CA ASP A 136 -10.66 7.67 5.69
C ASP A 136 -10.46 6.46 6.63
N GLU A 137 -10.46 6.74 7.93
CA GLU A 137 -10.30 5.72 8.97
C GLU A 137 -11.37 4.62 8.89
N ALA A 138 -12.60 4.95 8.51
CA ALA A 138 -13.67 3.97 8.39
C ALA A 138 -13.40 2.99 7.22
N VAL A 139 -12.83 3.46 6.12
CA VAL A 139 -12.41 2.60 5.01
C VAL A 139 -11.25 1.70 5.43
N GLN A 140 -10.25 2.25 6.12
CA GLN A 140 -9.12 1.49 6.66
C GLN A 140 -9.61 0.36 7.58
N GLU A 141 -10.49 0.67 8.54
CA GLU A 141 -11.02 -0.32 9.48
C GLU A 141 -11.84 -1.41 8.80
N ARG A 142 -12.66 -1.07 7.79
CA ARG A 142 -13.40 -2.07 7.02
C ARG A 142 -12.47 -3.05 6.31
N LEU A 143 -11.37 -2.56 5.71
CA LEU A 143 -10.37 -3.41 5.07
C LEU A 143 -9.68 -4.32 6.10
N LEU A 144 -9.19 -3.76 7.21
CA LEU A 144 -8.54 -4.55 8.26
C LEU A 144 -9.49 -5.62 8.83
N ALA A 145 -10.76 -5.29 9.08
CA ALA A 145 -11.76 -6.25 9.55
C ALA A 145 -12.02 -7.37 8.53
N ALA A 146 -12.09 -7.03 7.24
CA ALA A 146 -12.24 -8.02 6.18
C ALA A 146 -11.03 -8.97 6.11
N CYS A 147 -9.81 -8.42 6.15
CA CYS A 147 -8.59 -9.23 6.17
C CYS A 147 -8.50 -10.12 7.42
N ALA A 148 -8.87 -9.59 8.60
CA ALA A 148 -8.91 -10.37 9.83
C ALA A 148 -9.91 -11.53 9.76
N ARG A 149 -11.10 -11.29 9.21
CA ARG A 149 -12.12 -12.34 9.03
C ARG A 149 -11.65 -13.44 8.07
N LEU A 150 -10.99 -13.05 6.97
CA LEU A 150 -10.55 -14.01 5.94
C LEU A 150 -9.30 -14.80 6.35
N SER A 151 -8.43 -14.22 7.17
CA SER A 151 -7.18 -14.86 7.59
C SER A 151 -7.25 -15.52 8.97
N GLY A 152 -8.21 -15.13 9.81
CA GLY A 152 -8.24 -15.51 11.23
C GLY A 152 -7.24 -14.76 12.10
N VAL A 153 -6.43 -13.85 11.54
CA VAL A 153 -5.39 -13.07 12.24
C VAL A 153 -5.87 -11.65 12.43
N LYS A 154 -5.88 -11.15 13.67
CA LYS A 154 -6.23 -9.76 13.96
C LYS A 154 -5.04 -8.83 13.72
N PHE A 155 -5.30 -7.65 13.18
CA PHE A 155 -4.29 -6.60 13.11
C PHE A 155 -3.98 -6.12 14.53
N PRO A 156 -2.70 -6.03 14.93
CA PRO A 156 -2.32 -5.57 16.28
C PRO A 156 -2.79 -4.14 16.57
N VAL A 157 -3.00 -3.86 17.84
CA VAL A 157 -3.44 -2.54 18.35
C VAL A 157 -2.23 -1.79 18.86
#